data_c8d9aa1c592dd206bd1fcbc05f30b588
#
_entry.id   c8d9aa1c592dd206bd1fcbc05f30b588
#
_cell.length_a   1.000
_cell.length_b   1.000
_cell.length_c   1.000
_cell.angle_alpha   90.00
_cell.angle_beta   90.00
_cell.angle_gamma   90.00
#
_symmetry.space_group_name_H-M   'P 1'
#
loop_
_entity.id
_entity.type
_entity.pdbx_description
1 polymer ?
#
loop_
_entity_poly.entity_id
_entity_poly.type
_entity_poly.pdbx_seq_one_letter_code
_entity_poly.pdbx_strand_id
1 'polypeptide(L)'
;MVKSLESWKEVAAEYGLKEILKPIRKKISEVSSKKKKIHPSSKDIFRAFELTSFKNVKIIILGQDPYHGPNQANGLAFSVNSEVRFPPSLLNIFKEYSTDLNLPIPRDGNLSAWAERGVLLLNSILTVESGSPGSHKNIGWEEFTNQIIKALSDKKSNLVFILWGAYAQSKKILIDPSKHLIIATPHPSPLSAHRGFFGSKPFSKSNDYLRKNKNEEIDWRI
;
A
#
# COMPACT_ATOMS: atom_id res chain seq x y z
N MET A 1 26.68 12.70 -8.44
CA MET A 1 25.23 13.02 -8.44
C MET A 1 24.44 11.72 -8.57
N VAL A 2 23.55 11.43 -7.62
CA VAL A 2 22.65 10.26 -7.72
C VAL A 2 21.64 10.54 -8.83
N LYS A 3 21.55 9.67 -9.84
CA LYS A 3 20.57 9.79 -10.93
C LYS A 3 19.16 9.76 -10.33
N SER A 4 18.37 10.80 -10.58
CA SER A 4 16.95 10.79 -10.19
C SER A 4 16.19 9.79 -11.07
N LEU A 5 15.37 8.94 -10.46
CA LEU A 5 14.46 8.05 -11.17
C LEU A 5 13.10 8.75 -11.30
N GLU A 6 12.48 8.63 -12.48
CA GLU A 6 11.21 9.28 -12.79
C GLU A 6 10.05 8.27 -12.93
N SER A 7 10.37 7.01 -13.21
CA SER A 7 9.37 5.99 -13.54
C SER A 7 9.63 4.65 -12.86
N TRP A 8 8.58 3.86 -12.66
CA TRP A 8 8.67 2.48 -12.20
C TRP A 8 9.48 1.58 -13.14
N LYS A 9 9.57 1.93 -14.44
CA LYS A 9 10.39 1.19 -15.41
C LYS A 9 11.89 1.34 -15.10
N GLU A 10 12.32 2.53 -14.73
CA GLU A 10 13.71 2.80 -14.32
C GLU A 10 14.02 2.13 -12.99
N VAL A 11 13.11 2.19 -12.01
CA VAL A 11 13.21 1.45 -10.75
C VAL A 11 13.36 -0.05 -11.02
N ALA A 12 12.52 -0.62 -11.89
CA ALA A 12 12.57 -2.04 -12.23
C ALA A 12 13.90 -2.46 -12.86
N ALA A 13 14.52 -1.59 -13.64
CA ALA A 13 15.83 -1.85 -14.23
C ALA A 13 16.95 -1.77 -13.19
N GLU A 14 16.96 -0.73 -12.34
CA GLU A 14 18.03 -0.49 -11.37
C GLU A 14 18.00 -1.48 -10.19
N TYR A 15 16.81 -1.87 -9.75
CA TYR A 15 16.62 -2.78 -8.59
C TYR A 15 16.35 -4.23 -8.98
N GLY A 16 16.54 -4.60 -10.25
CA GLY A 16 16.44 -6.00 -10.71
C GLY A 16 15.05 -6.62 -10.62
N LEU A 17 13.98 -5.81 -10.59
CA LEU A 17 12.61 -6.29 -10.34
C LEU A 17 12.12 -7.29 -11.38
N LYS A 18 12.61 -7.25 -12.62
CA LYS A 18 12.23 -8.20 -13.67
C LYS A 18 12.65 -9.62 -13.33
N GLU A 19 13.85 -9.80 -12.76
CA GLU A 19 14.37 -11.11 -12.38
C GLU A 19 13.58 -11.67 -11.19
N ILE A 20 13.25 -10.84 -10.21
CA ILE A 20 12.41 -11.22 -9.06
C ILE A 20 11.01 -11.64 -9.52
N LEU A 21 10.44 -11.00 -10.53
CA LEU A 21 9.10 -11.32 -11.04
C LEU A 21 9.03 -12.65 -11.81
N LYS A 22 10.11 -13.14 -12.40
CA LYS A 22 10.10 -14.39 -13.17
C LYS A 22 9.59 -15.60 -12.39
N PRO A 23 10.17 -15.95 -11.21
CA PRO A 23 9.68 -17.08 -10.42
C PRO A 23 8.27 -16.87 -9.87
N ILE A 24 7.89 -15.62 -9.55
CA ILE A 24 6.54 -15.29 -9.07
C ILE A 24 5.51 -15.61 -10.15
N ARG A 25 5.75 -15.13 -11.39
CA ARG A 25 4.85 -15.38 -12.54
C ARG A 25 4.67 -16.87 -12.80
N LYS A 26 5.75 -17.66 -12.72
CA LYS A 26 5.70 -19.11 -12.87
C LYS A 26 4.77 -19.74 -11.82
N LYS A 27 4.96 -19.41 -10.54
CA LYS A 27 4.13 -19.92 -9.44
C LYS A 27 2.66 -19.53 -9.57
N ILE A 28 2.37 -18.27 -9.94
CA ILE A 28 0.99 -17.80 -10.19
C ILE A 28 0.36 -18.58 -11.34
N SER A 29 1.08 -18.81 -12.43
CA SER A 29 0.61 -19.63 -13.57
C SER A 29 0.30 -21.06 -13.15
N GLU A 30 1.15 -21.69 -12.35
CA GLU A 30 0.93 -23.05 -11.80
C GLU A 30 -0.32 -23.14 -10.92
N VAL A 31 -0.59 -22.11 -10.10
CA VAL A 31 -1.81 -22.03 -9.26
C VAL A 31 -3.05 -21.84 -10.15
N SER A 32 -2.96 -20.97 -11.13
CA SER A 32 -4.05 -20.69 -12.07
C SER A 32 -4.40 -21.92 -12.93
N SER A 33 -3.42 -22.72 -13.34
CA SER A 33 -3.65 -23.96 -14.11
C SER A 33 -4.46 -25.01 -13.32
N LYS A 34 -4.42 -24.96 -11.99
CA LYS A 34 -5.21 -25.80 -11.08
C LYS A 34 -6.64 -25.27 -10.86
N LYS A 35 -7.10 -24.32 -11.69
CA LYS A 35 -8.42 -23.66 -11.62
C LYS A 35 -8.69 -22.94 -10.29
N LYS A 36 -7.66 -22.60 -9.53
CA LYS A 36 -7.79 -21.80 -8.31
C LYS A 36 -7.96 -20.32 -8.70
N LYS A 37 -8.98 -19.69 -8.14
CA LYS A 37 -9.21 -18.25 -8.37
C LYS A 37 -8.21 -17.44 -7.53
N ILE A 38 -7.56 -16.48 -8.18
CA ILE A 38 -6.57 -15.57 -7.58
C ILE A 38 -7.15 -14.17 -7.53
N HIS A 39 -6.87 -13.46 -6.44
CA HIS A 39 -7.23 -12.04 -6.27
C HIS A 39 -5.97 -11.19 -6.09
N PRO A 40 -6.00 -9.93 -6.56
CA PRO A 40 -6.99 -9.33 -7.43
C PRO A 40 -6.98 -9.97 -8.84
N SER A 41 -7.82 -9.48 -9.76
CA SER A 41 -7.77 -9.90 -11.16
C SER A 41 -6.39 -9.59 -11.75
N SER A 42 -5.96 -10.35 -12.78
CA SER A 42 -4.62 -10.19 -13.36
C SER A 42 -4.30 -8.78 -13.83
N LYS A 43 -5.30 -8.05 -14.30
CA LYS A 43 -5.17 -6.64 -14.73
C LYS A 43 -4.94 -5.68 -13.58
N ASP A 44 -5.33 -6.05 -12.35
CA ASP A 44 -5.27 -5.17 -11.18
C ASP A 44 -4.05 -5.47 -10.27
N ILE A 45 -3.24 -6.50 -10.54
CA ILE A 45 -2.09 -6.87 -9.70
C ILE A 45 -1.12 -5.70 -9.48
N PHE A 46 -0.90 -4.90 -10.51
CA PHE A 46 0.03 -3.76 -10.48
C PHE A 46 -0.65 -2.40 -10.43
N ARG A 47 -1.96 -2.37 -10.15
CA ARG A 47 -2.75 -1.14 -10.19
C ARG A 47 -2.22 -0.02 -9.28
N ALA A 48 -1.63 -0.35 -8.14
CA ALA A 48 -1.01 0.66 -7.26
C ALA A 48 0.10 1.45 -7.98
N PHE A 49 0.87 0.79 -8.85
CA PHE A 49 1.94 1.42 -9.63
C PHE A 49 1.43 2.16 -10.88
N GLU A 50 0.29 1.76 -11.39
CA GLU A 50 -0.37 2.40 -12.54
C GLU A 50 -1.01 3.73 -12.12
N LEU A 51 -1.69 3.75 -10.96
CA LEU A 51 -2.35 4.96 -10.45
C LEU A 51 -1.38 5.94 -9.79
N THR A 52 -0.31 5.43 -9.16
CA THR A 52 0.69 6.27 -8.50
C THR A 52 2.04 6.11 -9.20
N SER A 53 2.41 7.02 -10.09
CA SER A 53 3.74 7.00 -10.74
C SER A 53 4.85 7.22 -9.70
N PHE A 54 6.06 6.68 -9.95
CA PHE A 54 7.20 6.81 -9.01
C PHE A 54 7.48 8.27 -8.64
N LYS A 55 7.45 9.16 -9.63
CA LYS A 55 7.65 10.60 -9.44
C LYS A 55 6.64 11.20 -8.47
N ASN A 56 5.38 10.79 -8.55
CA ASN A 56 4.28 11.38 -7.80
C ASN A 56 4.08 10.79 -6.41
N VAL A 57 4.79 9.72 -6.03
CA VAL A 57 4.67 9.16 -4.68
C VAL A 57 5.06 10.22 -3.65
N LYS A 58 4.14 10.50 -2.73
CA LYS A 58 4.29 11.37 -1.56
C LYS A 58 4.13 10.59 -0.25
N ILE A 59 3.17 9.66 -0.23
CA ILE A 59 2.84 8.82 0.93
C ILE A 59 2.82 7.36 0.51
N ILE A 60 3.28 6.46 1.37
CA ILE A 60 3.20 5.02 1.20
C ILE A 60 2.40 4.44 2.37
N ILE A 61 1.32 3.72 2.07
CA ILE A 61 0.57 2.94 3.07
C ILE A 61 0.80 1.46 2.77
N LEU A 62 1.39 0.74 3.72
CA LEU A 62 1.71 -0.67 3.55
C LEU A 62 0.63 -1.58 4.11
N GLY A 63 0.03 -2.40 3.22
CA GLY A 63 -0.79 -3.54 3.58
C GLY A 63 0.00 -4.85 3.59
N GLN A 64 -0.63 -5.94 4.02
CA GLN A 64 -0.03 -7.27 4.02
C GLN A 64 -0.30 -8.00 2.71
N ASP A 65 -1.52 -8.43 2.47
CA ASP A 65 -1.98 -9.14 1.30
C ASP A 65 -3.37 -8.65 0.85
N PRO A 66 -3.82 -8.95 -0.38
CA PRO A 66 -5.12 -8.53 -0.85
C PRO A 66 -6.26 -9.20 -0.08
N TYR A 67 -7.43 -8.59 -0.04
CA TYR A 67 -8.63 -9.26 0.41
C TYR A 67 -8.89 -10.50 -0.44
N HIS A 68 -9.21 -11.63 0.22
CA HIS A 68 -9.39 -12.94 -0.42
C HIS A 68 -10.83 -13.29 -0.76
N GLY A 69 -11.78 -12.44 -0.38
CA GLY A 69 -13.20 -12.61 -0.70
C GLY A 69 -13.52 -12.24 -2.16
N PRO A 70 -14.63 -12.76 -2.69
CA PRO A 70 -15.02 -12.48 -4.07
C PRO A 70 -15.27 -10.98 -4.28
N ASN A 71 -14.77 -10.45 -5.39
CA ASN A 71 -14.94 -9.05 -5.83
C ASN A 71 -14.45 -7.97 -4.85
N GLN A 72 -13.69 -8.32 -3.80
CA GLN A 72 -13.18 -7.35 -2.83
C GLN A 72 -11.94 -6.63 -3.35
N ALA A 73 -10.84 -7.37 -3.58
CA ALA A 73 -9.55 -6.79 -3.94
C ALA A 73 -9.56 -6.11 -5.31
N ASN A 74 -9.04 -4.89 -5.37
CA ASN A 74 -8.91 -4.08 -6.58
C ASN A 74 -7.46 -3.64 -6.85
N GLY A 75 -6.47 -4.33 -6.26
CA GLY A 75 -5.04 -4.06 -6.48
C GLY A 75 -4.43 -2.98 -5.59
N LEU A 76 -5.21 -2.32 -4.75
CA LEU A 76 -4.75 -1.31 -3.80
C LEU A 76 -4.87 -1.83 -2.36
N ALA A 77 -3.88 -1.57 -1.52
CA ALA A 77 -3.91 -1.94 -0.11
C ALA A 77 -5.11 -1.28 0.62
N PHE A 78 -5.82 -2.05 1.43
CA PHE A 78 -7.02 -1.67 2.20
C PHE A 78 -8.24 -1.28 1.36
N SER A 79 -8.12 -1.12 0.04
CA SER A 79 -9.18 -0.72 -0.87
C SER A 79 -10.04 -1.91 -1.32
N VAL A 80 -11.31 -1.66 -1.55
CA VAL A 80 -12.23 -2.63 -2.17
C VAL A 80 -12.86 -2.05 -3.43
N ASN A 81 -13.46 -2.91 -4.25
CA ASN A 81 -14.29 -2.44 -5.36
C ASN A 81 -15.50 -1.67 -4.82
N SER A 82 -15.99 -0.71 -5.60
CA SER A 82 -17.23 0.02 -5.29
C SER A 82 -18.38 -0.94 -5.01
N GLU A 83 -19.32 -0.53 -4.16
CA GLU A 83 -20.49 -1.31 -3.73
C GLU A 83 -20.19 -2.53 -2.84
N VAL A 84 -18.93 -2.81 -2.56
CA VAL A 84 -18.55 -3.86 -1.60
C VAL A 84 -18.70 -3.33 -0.17
N ARG A 85 -19.32 -4.14 0.69
CA ARG A 85 -19.37 -3.83 2.14
C ARG A 85 -17.96 -3.63 2.68
N PHE A 86 -17.75 -2.56 3.44
CA PHE A 86 -16.44 -2.25 4.01
C PHE A 86 -15.92 -3.38 4.88
N PRO A 87 -14.72 -3.92 4.58
CA PRO A 87 -14.03 -4.80 5.53
C PRO A 87 -13.78 -4.07 6.86
N PRO A 88 -13.73 -4.79 7.99
CA PRO A 88 -13.60 -4.17 9.31
C PRO A 88 -12.41 -3.22 9.46
N SER A 89 -11.27 -3.54 8.84
CA SER A 89 -10.09 -2.67 8.88
C SER A 89 -10.31 -1.37 8.11
N LEU A 90 -10.95 -1.42 6.93
CA LEU A 90 -11.27 -0.23 6.16
C LEU A 90 -12.27 0.67 6.88
N LEU A 91 -13.28 0.07 7.51
CA LEU A 91 -14.24 0.82 8.34
C LEU A 91 -13.54 1.57 9.47
N ASN A 92 -12.57 0.96 10.14
CA ASN A 92 -11.80 1.60 11.19
C ASN A 92 -10.86 2.70 10.65
N ILE A 93 -10.27 2.49 9.46
CA ILE A 93 -9.53 3.55 8.74
C ILE A 93 -10.44 4.76 8.50
N PHE A 94 -11.65 4.55 8.03
CA PHE A 94 -12.60 5.64 7.77
C PHE A 94 -13.11 6.32 9.05
N LYS A 95 -13.23 5.61 10.16
CA LYS A 95 -13.54 6.23 11.47
C LYS A 95 -12.41 7.17 11.91
N GLU A 96 -11.16 6.70 11.83
CA GLU A 96 -10.00 7.53 12.15
C GLU A 96 -9.87 8.72 11.19
N TYR A 97 -10.05 8.48 9.89
CA TYR A 97 -10.09 9.52 8.86
C TYR A 97 -11.12 10.61 9.19
N SER A 98 -12.34 10.21 9.52
CA SER A 98 -13.42 11.15 9.87
C SER A 98 -13.09 11.98 11.10
N THR A 99 -12.54 11.34 12.13
CA THR A 99 -12.16 12.02 13.38
C THR A 99 -10.93 12.94 13.20
N ASP A 100 -9.92 12.49 12.46
CA ASP A 100 -8.66 13.20 12.26
C ASP A 100 -8.85 14.47 11.39
N LEU A 101 -9.66 14.35 10.32
CA LEU A 101 -9.83 15.40 9.33
C LEU A 101 -11.13 16.20 9.47
N ASN A 102 -12.00 15.81 10.40
CA ASN A 102 -13.36 16.37 10.54
C ASN A 102 -14.16 16.32 9.22
N LEU A 103 -14.08 15.17 8.53
CA LEU A 103 -14.77 14.90 7.28
C LEU A 103 -15.81 13.78 7.46
N PRO A 104 -16.86 13.72 6.66
CA PRO A 104 -17.82 12.61 6.71
C PRO A 104 -17.17 11.29 6.34
N ILE A 105 -17.65 10.19 6.93
CA ILE A 105 -17.22 8.84 6.52
C ILE A 105 -17.56 8.64 5.04
N PRO A 106 -16.58 8.21 4.19
CA PRO A 106 -16.84 7.94 2.78
C PRO A 106 -17.93 6.89 2.58
N ARG A 107 -18.66 7.00 1.47
CA ARG A 107 -19.68 6.02 1.10
C ARG A 107 -19.14 4.90 0.21
N ASP A 108 -17.98 5.11 -0.41
CA ASP A 108 -17.30 4.13 -1.26
C ASP A 108 -15.99 3.67 -0.61
N GLY A 109 -15.69 2.38 -0.73
CA GLY A 109 -14.45 1.76 -0.24
C GLY A 109 -13.32 1.76 -1.26
N ASN A 110 -13.52 2.36 -2.43
CA ASN A 110 -12.52 2.44 -3.48
C ASN A 110 -11.57 3.63 -3.23
N LEU A 111 -10.33 3.33 -2.88
CA LEU A 111 -9.31 4.32 -2.55
C LEU A 111 -8.51 4.83 -3.77
N SER A 112 -8.99 4.63 -5.01
CA SER A 112 -8.27 5.06 -6.21
C SER A 112 -7.98 6.56 -6.22
N ALA A 113 -8.89 7.40 -5.70
CA ALA A 113 -8.67 8.84 -5.59
C ALA A 113 -7.43 9.19 -4.73
N TRP A 114 -7.15 8.43 -3.66
CA TRP A 114 -5.91 8.62 -2.90
C TRP A 114 -4.68 8.24 -3.71
N ALA A 115 -4.74 7.10 -4.44
CA ALA A 115 -3.64 6.63 -5.27
C ALA A 115 -3.27 7.64 -6.36
N GLU A 116 -4.26 8.21 -7.06
CA GLU A 116 -4.08 9.21 -8.11
C GLU A 116 -3.47 10.53 -7.58
N ARG A 117 -3.65 10.84 -6.28
CA ARG A 117 -3.11 12.02 -5.61
C ARG A 117 -1.72 11.81 -4.98
N GLY A 118 -1.12 10.63 -5.18
CA GLY A 118 0.25 10.35 -4.73
C GLY A 118 0.37 9.47 -3.49
N VAL A 119 -0.69 8.77 -3.09
CA VAL A 119 -0.65 7.78 -2.01
C VAL A 119 -0.45 6.38 -2.61
N LEU A 120 0.76 5.85 -2.53
CA LEU A 120 1.03 4.47 -2.96
C LEU A 120 0.43 3.48 -1.94
N LEU A 121 -0.70 2.88 -2.29
CA LEU A 121 -1.41 1.88 -1.50
C LEU A 121 -0.86 0.48 -1.84
N LEU A 122 0.23 0.09 -1.19
CA LEU A 122 1.04 -1.07 -1.55
C LEU A 122 0.83 -2.23 -0.57
N ASN A 123 0.38 -3.39 -1.06
CA ASN A 123 0.47 -4.63 -0.29
C ASN A 123 1.87 -5.23 -0.42
N SER A 124 2.37 -5.87 0.65
CA SER A 124 3.65 -6.58 0.61
C SER A 124 3.58 -7.84 -0.25
N ILE A 125 2.41 -8.45 -0.36
CA ILE A 125 2.08 -9.60 -1.22
C ILE A 125 0.99 -9.15 -2.17
N LEU A 126 1.22 -9.22 -3.49
CA LEU A 126 0.30 -8.61 -4.45
C LEU A 126 -0.82 -9.55 -4.92
N THR A 127 -0.78 -10.83 -4.55
CA THR A 127 -1.81 -11.81 -4.93
C THR A 127 -2.15 -12.75 -3.80
N VAL A 128 -3.36 -13.33 -3.84
CA VAL A 128 -3.82 -14.32 -2.86
C VAL A 128 -4.80 -15.29 -3.53
N GLU A 129 -4.84 -16.57 -3.11
CA GLU A 129 -5.90 -17.50 -3.53
C GLU A 129 -7.22 -17.15 -2.85
N SER A 130 -8.33 -17.30 -3.58
CA SER A 130 -9.67 -17.08 -3.05
C SER A 130 -9.92 -17.91 -1.78
N GLY A 131 -10.39 -17.25 -0.73
CA GLY A 131 -10.69 -17.89 0.56
C GLY A 131 -9.48 -18.29 1.40
N SER A 132 -8.23 -18.03 0.94
CA SER A 132 -7.01 -18.54 1.60
C SER A 132 -6.03 -17.41 1.93
N PRO A 133 -6.25 -16.62 2.99
CA PRO A 133 -5.38 -15.49 3.35
C PRO A 133 -3.94 -15.96 3.54
N GLY A 134 -2.98 -15.19 3.03
CA GLY A 134 -1.55 -15.49 3.12
C GLY A 134 -1.06 -16.63 2.23
N SER A 135 -1.90 -17.22 1.36
CA SER A 135 -1.54 -18.35 0.49
C SER A 135 -0.35 -18.09 -0.44
N HIS A 136 -0.09 -16.84 -0.78
CA HIS A 136 1.04 -16.44 -1.62
C HIS A 136 2.21 -15.82 -0.84
N LYS A 137 2.31 -16.09 0.46
CA LYS A 137 3.55 -15.81 1.23
C LYS A 137 4.71 -16.61 0.66
N ASN A 138 5.91 -16.02 0.72
CA ASN A 138 7.17 -16.68 0.31
C ASN A 138 7.23 -17.15 -1.15
N ILE A 139 6.36 -16.63 -2.04
CA ILE A 139 6.51 -16.89 -3.48
C ILE A 139 7.41 -15.86 -4.19
N GLY A 140 7.88 -14.83 -3.46
CA GLY A 140 8.78 -13.79 -3.93
C GLY A 140 8.20 -12.38 -3.92
N TRP A 141 6.89 -12.20 -3.61
CA TRP A 141 6.28 -10.88 -3.57
C TRP A 141 6.93 -9.97 -2.54
N GLU A 142 7.27 -10.50 -1.35
CA GLU A 142 7.89 -9.73 -0.28
C GLU A 142 9.26 -9.17 -0.72
N GLU A 143 10.05 -9.94 -1.47
CA GLU A 143 11.30 -9.46 -2.03
C GLU A 143 11.06 -8.34 -3.05
N PHE A 144 10.13 -8.55 -3.97
CA PHE A 144 9.75 -7.54 -4.96
C PHE A 144 9.34 -6.22 -4.29
N THR A 145 8.45 -6.26 -3.31
CA THR A 145 7.94 -5.06 -2.63
C THR A 145 8.96 -4.45 -1.69
N ASN A 146 9.87 -5.23 -1.10
CA ASN A 146 11.00 -4.71 -0.33
C ASN A 146 11.93 -3.85 -1.20
N GLN A 147 12.22 -4.27 -2.43
CA GLN A 147 13.01 -3.47 -3.37
C GLN A 147 12.29 -2.17 -3.77
N ILE A 148 10.97 -2.19 -3.89
CA ILE A 148 10.16 -0.98 -4.11
C ILE A 148 10.30 0.00 -2.95
N ILE A 149 10.14 -0.49 -1.70
CA ILE A 149 10.27 0.34 -0.48
C ILE A 149 11.68 0.93 -0.41
N LYS A 150 12.71 0.09 -0.66
CA LYS A 150 14.11 0.50 -0.66
C LYS A 150 14.37 1.57 -1.74
N ALA A 151 13.89 1.37 -2.97
CA ALA A 151 14.04 2.34 -4.06
C ALA A 151 13.42 3.70 -3.71
N LEU A 152 12.22 3.71 -3.12
CA LEU A 152 11.56 4.94 -2.66
C LEU A 152 12.39 5.63 -1.57
N SER A 153 12.89 4.88 -0.60
CA SER A 153 13.72 5.41 0.48
C SER A 153 15.08 5.93 0.00
N ASP A 154 15.72 5.24 -0.94
CA ASP A 154 17.04 5.62 -1.45
C ASP A 154 16.98 6.86 -2.37
N LYS A 155 15.98 6.90 -3.26
CA LYS A 155 15.94 7.82 -4.40
C LYS A 155 15.08 9.06 -4.19
N LYS A 156 14.24 9.08 -3.16
CA LYS A 156 13.39 10.22 -2.84
C LYS A 156 13.72 10.77 -1.46
N SER A 157 13.14 11.91 -1.14
CA SER A 157 13.22 12.56 0.18
C SER A 157 11.83 13.06 0.57
N ASN A 158 11.63 13.26 1.88
CA ASN A 158 10.41 13.84 2.42
C ASN A 158 9.14 13.03 2.10
N LEU A 159 9.26 11.71 1.99
CA LEU A 159 8.12 10.81 1.92
C LEU A 159 7.53 10.54 3.31
N VAL A 160 6.28 10.13 3.34
CA VAL A 160 5.63 9.61 4.55
C VAL A 160 5.38 8.12 4.38
N PHE A 161 5.88 7.31 5.30
CA PHE A 161 5.60 5.87 5.37
C PHE A 161 4.62 5.61 6.51
N ILE A 162 3.42 5.15 6.19
CA ILE A 162 2.39 4.77 7.15
C ILE A 162 2.42 3.25 7.31
N LEU A 163 2.80 2.80 8.50
CA LEU A 163 3.07 1.39 8.83
C LEU A 163 2.11 0.92 9.93
N TRP A 164 0.99 0.37 9.52
CA TRP A 164 -0.04 -0.13 10.41
C TRP A 164 0.17 -1.60 10.77
N GLY A 165 0.46 -1.87 12.06
CA GLY A 165 0.66 -3.21 12.61
C GLY A 165 2.09 -3.73 12.47
N ALA A 166 2.40 -4.81 13.22
CA ALA A 166 3.75 -5.36 13.34
C ALA A 166 4.36 -5.78 11.99
N TYR A 167 3.54 -6.35 11.09
CA TYR A 167 4.01 -6.80 9.79
C TYR A 167 4.50 -5.63 8.93
N ALA A 168 3.72 -4.55 8.81
CA ALA A 168 4.16 -3.35 8.09
C ALA A 168 5.36 -2.69 8.78
N GLN A 169 5.38 -2.67 10.12
CA GLN A 169 6.47 -2.09 10.90
C GLN A 169 7.79 -2.85 10.77
N SER A 170 7.78 -4.15 10.45
CA SER A 170 9.01 -4.91 10.15
C SER A 170 9.78 -4.33 8.95
N LYS A 171 9.12 -3.56 8.07
CA LYS A 171 9.73 -2.91 6.92
C LYS A 171 10.49 -1.62 7.26
N LYS A 172 10.45 -1.14 8.51
CA LYS A 172 11.21 0.05 8.95
C LYS A 172 12.69 -0.03 8.62
N ILE A 173 13.27 -1.21 8.67
CA ILE A 173 14.69 -1.46 8.36
C ILE A 173 15.08 -1.07 6.92
N LEU A 174 14.10 -0.97 6.02
CA LEU A 174 14.29 -0.59 4.62
C LEU A 174 14.16 0.93 4.38
N ILE A 175 13.82 1.70 5.42
CA ILE A 175 13.45 3.11 5.31
C ILE A 175 14.47 3.95 6.07
N ASP A 176 15.03 4.95 5.41
CA ASP A 176 15.93 5.93 6.05
C ASP A 176 15.12 6.97 6.84
N PRO A 177 15.11 6.90 8.19
CA PRO A 177 14.33 7.82 9.02
C PRO A 177 14.87 9.26 9.02
N SER A 178 16.09 9.48 8.53
CA SER A 178 16.67 10.83 8.40
C SER A 178 16.09 11.60 7.21
N LYS A 179 15.55 10.89 6.22
CA LYS A 179 14.98 11.46 5.00
C LYS A 179 13.44 11.48 4.99
N HIS A 180 12.79 10.62 5.77
CA HIS A 180 11.37 10.32 5.64
C HIS A 180 10.66 10.33 6.99
N LEU A 181 9.38 10.69 7.00
CA LEU A 181 8.52 10.50 8.16
C LEU A 181 8.00 9.05 8.20
N ILE A 182 8.12 8.40 9.36
CA ILE A 182 7.52 7.08 9.61
C ILE A 182 6.41 7.24 10.64
N ILE A 183 5.17 6.97 10.26
CA ILE A 183 4.01 6.90 11.15
C ILE A 183 3.70 5.43 11.41
N ALA A 184 4.02 4.95 12.60
CA ALA A 184 3.87 3.57 12.99
C ALA A 184 2.85 3.44 14.12
N THR A 185 1.80 2.65 13.90
CA THR A 185 0.72 2.42 14.87
C THR A 185 0.29 0.96 14.87
N PRO A 186 -0.51 0.51 15.85
CA PRO A 186 -1.21 -0.77 15.74
C PRO A 186 -2.04 -0.86 14.45
N HIS A 187 -2.38 -2.10 14.05
CA HIS A 187 -3.16 -2.33 12.84
C HIS A 187 -4.62 -1.86 13.02
N PRO A 188 -5.30 -1.34 11.97
CA PRO A 188 -6.70 -0.89 12.04
C PRO A 188 -7.72 -2.01 12.21
N SER A 189 -7.32 -3.28 12.32
CA SER A 189 -8.26 -4.36 12.57
C SER A 189 -8.99 -4.20 13.92
N PRO A 190 -10.23 -4.71 14.07
CA PRO A 190 -10.94 -4.65 15.34
C PRO A 190 -10.16 -5.21 16.53
N LEU A 191 -9.25 -6.17 16.28
CA LEU A 191 -8.44 -6.81 17.33
C LEU A 191 -7.36 -5.88 17.93
N SER A 192 -7.00 -4.80 17.24
CA SER A 192 -5.85 -3.94 17.63
C SER A 192 -6.09 -2.44 17.52
N ALA A 193 -7.14 -1.99 16.83
CA ALA A 193 -7.37 -0.56 16.57
C ALA A 193 -7.46 0.28 17.87
N HIS A 194 -8.06 -0.27 18.93
CA HIS A 194 -8.19 0.39 20.24
C HIS A 194 -6.87 0.51 21.01
N ARG A 195 -5.79 -0.14 20.54
CA ARG A 195 -4.48 -0.11 21.21
C ARG A 195 -3.59 1.04 20.74
N GLY A 196 -4.16 2.06 20.05
CA GLY A 196 -3.45 3.24 19.61
C GLY A 196 -3.45 3.51 18.10
N PHE A 197 -4.30 2.79 17.30
CA PHE A 197 -4.61 3.21 15.95
C PHE A 197 -5.57 4.40 15.97
N PHE A 198 -6.68 4.30 16.72
CA PHE A 198 -7.57 5.42 16.92
C PHE A 198 -6.90 6.56 17.68
N GLY A 199 -7.07 7.79 17.20
CA GLY A 199 -6.43 9.00 17.72
C GLY A 199 -4.98 9.18 17.28
N SER A 200 -4.44 8.31 16.41
CA SER A 200 -3.07 8.42 15.89
C SER A 200 -2.88 9.55 14.90
N LYS A 201 -3.97 10.03 14.28
CA LYS A 201 -4.01 11.15 13.33
C LYS A 201 -3.04 11.00 12.16
N PRO A 202 -3.07 9.88 11.41
CA PRO A 202 -2.08 9.64 10.38
C PRO A 202 -2.26 10.56 9.17
N PHE A 203 -3.48 11.00 8.88
CA PHE A 203 -3.81 11.80 7.70
C PHE A 203 -3.36 13.25 7.87
N SER A 204 -3.75 13.91 8.97
CA SER A 204 -3.34 15.27 9.28
C SER A 204 -1.82 15.37 9.51
N LYS A 205 -1.21 14.45 10.25
CA LYS A 205 0.24 14.39 10.45
C LYS A 205 1.00 14.24 9.14
N SER A 206 0.48 13.47 8.18
CA SER A 206 1.08 13.33 6.87
C SER A 206 1.07 14.66 6.11
N ASN A 207 -0.07 15.36 6.10
CA ASN A 207 -0.18 16.65 5.44
C ASN A 207 0.68 17.73 6.11
N ASP A 208 0.74 17.75 7.44
CA ASP A 208 1.62 18.66 8.18
C ASP A 208 3.09 18.46 7.80
N TYR A 209 3.52 17.20 7.66
CA TYR A 209 4.88 16.89 7.24
C TYR A 209 5.14 17.30 5.79
N LEU A 210 4.22 17.00 4.87
CA LEU A 210 4.34 17.41 3.46
C LEU A 210 4.44 18.93 3.34
N ARG A 211 3.56 19.68 4.02
CA ARG A 211 3.56 21.15 4.03
C ARG A 211 4.87 21.72 4.57
N LYS A 212 5.38 21.19 5.69
CA LYS A 212 6.69 21.61 6.27
C LYS A 212 7.84 21.41 5.30
N ASN A 213 7.77 20.43 4.43
CA ASN A 213 8.79 20.13 3.43
C ASN A 213 8.47 20.71 2.03
N LYS A 214 7.54 21.67 1.94
CA LYS A 214 7.14 22.35 0.69
C LYS A 214 6.60 21.40 -0.39
N ASN A 215 6.05 20.26 0.02
CA ASN A 215 5.31 19.35 -0.85
C ASN A 215 3.82 19.68 -0.80
N GLU A 216 3.10 19.40 -1.88
CA GLU A 216 1.65 19.49 -1.91
C GLU A 216 1.03 18.47 -0.93
N GLU A 217 0.05 18.92 -0.19
CA GLU A 217 -0.77 18.08 0.69
C GLU A 217 -1.63 17.11 -0.12
N ILE A 218 -2.03 16.03 0.53
CA ILE A 218 -3.01 15.11 -0.05
C ILE A 218 -4.41 15.61 0.27
N ASP A 219 -5.24 15.74 -0.76
CA ASP A 219 -6.68 15.81 -0.58
C ASP A 219 -7.20 14.40 -0.31
N TRP A 220 -7.57 14.12 0.93
CA TRP A 220 -8.01 12.81 1.37
C TRP A 220 -9.50 12.50 1.08
N ARG A 221 -10.26 13.42 0.49
CA ARG A 221 -11.68 13.17 0.12
C ARG A 221 -11.79 12.09 -0.95
N ILE A 222 -12.82 11.27 -0.83
CA ILE A 222 -13.14 10.18 -1.78
C ILE A 222 -14.44 10.54 -2.49
#